data_4138830bbf90459d850bf6e95a622f65
#
_entry.id   4138830bbf90459d850bf6e95a622f65
#
_cell.length_a   1.000
_cell.length_b   1.000
_cell.length_c   1.000
_cell.angle_alpha   90.00
_cell.angle_beta   90.00
_cell.angle_gamma   90.00
#
_symmetry.space_group_name_H-M   'P 1'
#
loop_
_entity.id
_entity.type
_entity.pdbx_description
1 polymer ?
#
loop_
_entity_poly.entity_id
_entity_poly.type
_entity_poly.pdbx_seq_one_letter_code
_entity_poly.pdbx_strand_id
1 'polypeptide(L)'
;TAWLLALVCVMATGCGPSGHGTRAGEEGPLSPEKVAELENPLRAKPPLEDAKDQYRAAVTQLANAITALVPGLTWRTDMDTWTGCGGEYEWTRAKAAYFMIVFSGPIPDDKWLQAVQIVKDGVEQFGATGFGVMKNKPADHDVYFAGHGGVEFKCSTQKAAVLTAQSDCRISRTDTPKPSPTP
;
A
#
# COMPACT_ATOMS: atom_id res chain seq x y z
N THR A 1 -63.19 26.79 -47.13
CA THR A 1 -62.63 28.01 -46.52
C THR A 1 -61.58 27.61 -45.48
N ALA A 2 -60.33 27.74 -45.86
CA ALA A 2 -59.16 27.43 -45.08
C ALA A 2 -58.69 28.65 -44.28
N TRP A 3 -58.34 28.43 -43.05
CA TRP A 3 -57.61 29.40 -42.23
C TRP A 3 -56.30 28.75 -41.78
N LEU A 4 -55.21 29.26 -42.37
CA LEU A 4 -53.85 28.96 -41.96
C LEU A 4 -53.49 29.89 -40.79
N LEU A 5 -53.14 29.32 -39.64
CA LEU A 5 -52.48 30.01 -38.55
C LEU A 5 -51.01 29.65 -38.55
N ALA A 6 -50.19 30.64 -38.92
CA ALA A 6 -48.75 30.56 -38.87
C ALA A 6 -48.26 30.78 -37.44
N LEU A 7 -47.63 29.78 -36.86
CA LEU A 7 -46.98 29.87 -35.54
C LEU A 7 -45.50 30.23 -35.73
N VAL A 8 -45.12 31.43 -35.34
CA VAL A 8 -43.74 31.90 -35.36
C VAL A 8 -43.04 31.40 -34.08
N CYS A 9 -42.14 30.42 -34.25
CA CYS A 9 -41.22 30.03 -33.16
C CYS A 9 -40.02 30.97 -33.10
N VAL A 10 -39.95 31.79 -32.07
CA VAL A 10 -38.77 32.58 -31.73
C VAL A 10 -37.76 31.68 -31.04
N MET A 11 -36.69 31.33 -31.71
CA MET A 11 -35.52 30.63 -31.14
C MET A 11 -34.68 31.65 -30.35
N ALA A 12 -34.78 31.63 -29.03
CA ALA A 12 -33.83 32.31 -28.14
C ALA A 12 -32.58 31.45 -27.98
N THR A 13 -31.52 31.81 -28.69
CA THR A 13 -30.17 31.29 -28.50
C THR A 13 -29.58 31.85 -27.20
N GLY A 14 -29.80 31.17 -26.09
CA GLY A 14 -29.10 31.44 -24.84
C GLY A 14 -27.71 30.79 -24.88
N CYS A 15 -26.65 31.58 -25.15
CA CYS A 15 -25.29 31.17 -24.78
C CYS A 15 -25.16 31.21 -23.26
N GLY A 16 -25.35 30.07 -22.62
CA GLY A 16 -24.93 29.87 -21.24
C GLY A 16 -23.42 29.65 -21.19
N PRO A 17 -22.68 30.22 -20.21
CA PRO A 17 -21.28 29.94 -20.05
C PRO A 17 -21.13 28.47 -19.75
N SER A 18 -20.32 27.78 -20.55
CA SER A 18 -19.93 26.38 -20.33
C SER A 18 -19.32 26.24 -18.92
N GLY A 19 -20.10 25.76 -17.99
CA GLY A 19 -19.58 25.30 -16.71
C GLY A 19 -18.56 24.20 -17.02
N HIS A 20 -17.29 24.51 -16.84
CA HIS A 20 -16.27 23.49 -16.74
C HIS A 20 -16.66 22.60 -15.55
N GLY A 21 -17.20 21.44 -15.86
CA GLY A 21 -17.32 20.37 -14.86
C GLY A 21 -15.91 20.08 -14.37
N THR A 22 -15.61 20.57 -13.16
CA THR A 22 -14.44 20.12 -12.42
C THR A 22 -14.53 18.61 -12.34
N ARG A 23 -13.64 17.92 -13.04
CA ARG A 23 -13.40 16.50 -12.81
C ARG A 23 -13.05 16.34 -11.33
N ALA A 24 -13.93 15.69 -10.58
CA ALA A 24 -13.59 15.19 -9.26
C ALA A 24 -12.39 14.25 -9.43
N GLY A 25 -11.21 14.64 -8.96
CA GLY A 25 -10.04 13.79 -8.98
C GLY A 25 -8.68 14.43 -9.26
N GLU A 26 -8.58 15.75 -9.51
CA GLU A 26 -7.28 16.44 -9.51
C GLU A 26 -7.20 17.36 -8.30
N GLU A 27 -7.05 16.75 -7.11
CA GLU A 27 -6.58 17.51 -5.95
C GLU A 27 -5.09 17.78 -6.17
N GLY A 28 -4.77 19.04 -6.44
CA GLY A 28 -3.39 19.52 -6.52
C GLY A 28 -2.68 19.44 -5.15
N PRO A 29 -1.42 19.92 -5.09
CA PRO A 29 -0.65 19.89 -3.84
C PRO A 29 -1.43 20.53 -2.68
N LEU A 30 -1.43 19.86 -1.53
CA LEU A 30 -2.09 20.35 -0.32
C LEU A 30 -1.40 21.62 0.22
N SER A 31 -2.14 22.48 0.95
CA SER A 31 -1.52 23.60 1.65
C SER A 31 -0.53 23.10 2.73
N PRO A 32 0.50 23.90 3.09
CA PRO A 32 1.44 23.53 4.14
C PRO A 32 0.77 23.19 5.47
N GLU A 33 -0.32 23.88 5.82
CA GLU A 33 -1.10 23.65 7.04
C GLU A 33 -1.77 22.27 6.98
N LYS A 34 -2.36 21.90 5.83
CA LYS A 34 -3.00 20.61 5.65
C LYS A 34 -1.98 19.47 5.66
N VAL A 35 -0.80 19.67 5.06
CA VAL A 35 0.31 18.72 5.15
C VAL A 35 0.71 18.51 6.61
N ALA A 36 0.88 19.60 7.39
CA ALA A 36 1.25 19.52 8.80
C ALA A 36 0.17 18.77 9.62
N GLU A 37 -1.11 19.04 9.38
CA GLU A 37 -2.23 18.35 10.02
C GLU A 37 -2.15 16.84 9.81
N LEU A 38 -1.90 16.39 8.56
CA LEU A 38 -1.79 14.97 8.21
C LEU A 38 -0.52 14.32 8.79
N GLU A 39 0.60 15.04 8.80
CA GLU A 39 1.87 14.50 9.31
C GLU A 39 1.93 14.44 10.86
N ASN A 40 1.24 15.30 11.58
CA ASN A 40 1.31 15.36 13.04
C ASN A 40 1.00 14.01 13.72
N PRO A 41 -0.07 13.26 13.39
CA PRO A 41 -0.32 11.96 13.99
C PRO A 41 0.75 10.92 13.62
N LEU A 42 1.37 11.05 12.44
CA LEU A 42 2.45 10.15 12.01
C LEU A 42 3.76 10.42 12.77
N ARG A 43 4.01 11.66 13.18
CA ARG A 43 5.18 12.03 13.98
C ARG A 43 5.12 11.48 15.41
N ALA A 44 3.93 11.17 15.92
CA ALA A 44 3.74 10.53 17.21
C ALA A 44 4.09 9.03 17.20
N LYS A 45 4.21 8.43 16.01
CA LYS A 45 4.60 7.03 15.83
C LYS A 45 6.14 6.91 15.84
N PRO A 46 6.69 5.71 16.11
CA PRO A 46 8.09 5.42 15.84
C PRO A 46 8.45 5.76 14.38
N PRO A 47 9.64 6.31 14.11
CA PRO A 47 9.99 6.79 12.78
C PRO A 47 10.14 5.64 11.75
N LEU A 48 10.24 6.01 10.48
CA LEU A 48 10.37 5.07 9.34
C LEU A 48 11.53 4.09 9.54
N GLU A 49 12.66 4.54 10.07
CA GLU A 49 13.86 3.73 10.29
C GLU A 49 13.59 2.59 11.27
N ASP A 50 12.86 2.85 12.36
CA ASP A 50 12.47 1.81 13.32
C ASP A 50 11.49 0.81 12.70
N ALA A 51 10.53 1.28 11.90
CA ALA A 51 9.66 0.40 11.13
C ALA A 51 10.46 -0.48 10.16
N LYS A 52 11.45 0.09 9.44
CA LYS A 52 12.33 -0.68 8.56
C LYS A 52 13.04 -1.80 9.30
N ASP A 53 13.60 -1.54 10.47
CA ASP A 53 14.32 -2.56 11.24
C ASP A 53 13.39 -3.67 11.73
N GLN A 54 12.18 -3.32 12.20
CA GLN A 54 11.18 -4.28 12.62
C GLN A 54 10.71 -5.18 11.46
N TYR A 55 10.38 -4.58 10.32
CA TYR A 55 9.91 -5.33 9.15
C TYR A 55 11.01 -6.18 8.53
N ARG A 56 12.26 -5.68 8.49
CA ARG A 56 13.43 -6.47 8.05
C ARG A 56 13.61 -7.72 8.91
N ALA A 57 13.53 -7.60 10.22
CA ALA A 57 13.61 -8.73 11.13
C ALA A 57 12.48 -9.74 10.87
N ALA A 58 11.24 -9.24 10.70
CA ALA A 58 10.08 -10.08 10.45
C ALA A 58 10.19 -10.86 9.12
N VAL A 59 10.49 -10.18 8.00
CA VAL A 59 10.60 -10.87 6.69
C VAL A 59 11.76 -11.87 6.67
N THR A 60 12.86 -11.59 7.38
CA THR A 60 13.97 -12.51 7.55
C THR A 60 13.53 -13.76 8.31
N GLN A 61 12.81 -13.59 9.41
CA GLN A 61 12.30 -14.70 10.21
C GLN A 61 11.31 -15.56 9.42
N LEU A 62 10.37 -14.93 8.70
CA LEU A 62 9.41 -15.62 7.84
C LEU A 62 10.09 -16.39 6.71
N ALA A 63 11.07 -15.77 6.03
CA ALA A 63 11.82 -16.42 4.96
C ALA A 63 12.60 -17.64 5.46
N ASN A 64 13.22 -17.55 6.64
CA ASN A 64 13.91 -18.68 7.27
C ASN A 64 12.93 -19.80 7.63
N ALA A 65 11.75 -19.48 8.15
CA ALA A 65 10.74 -20.48 8.50
C ALA A 65 10.19 -21.19 7.25
N ILE A 66 9.97 -20.44 6.15
CA ILE A 66 9.55 -21.04 4.88
C ILE A 66 10.63 -21.94 4.28
N THR A 67 11.90 -21.56 4.33
CA THR A 67 12.99 -22.41 3.83
C THR A 67 13.20 -23.65 4.69
N ALA A 68 12.96 -23.55 5.99
CA ALA A 68 12.97 -24.75 6.87
C ALA A 68 11.82 -25.73 6.54
N LEU A 69 10.69 -25.22 6.05
CA LEU A 69 9.55 -26.03 5.61
C LEU A 69 9.82 -26.73 4.26
N VAL A 70 10.59 -26.12 3.36
CA VAL A 70 10.82 -26.61 2.00
C VAL A 70 12.33 -26.90 1.81
N PRO A 71 12.78 -28.15 1.96
CA PRO A 71 14.18 -28.51 1.83
C PRO A 71 14.80 -28.11 0.50
N GLY A 72 15.97 -27.50 0.53
CA GLY A 72 16.69 -27.01 -0.67
C GLY A 72 16.26 -25.65 -1.17
N LEU A 73 15.18 -25.06 -0.63
CA LEU A 73 14.80 -23.69 -0.93
C LEU A 73 15.79 -22.73 -0.25
N THR A 74 16.22 -21.70 -0.97
CA THR A 74 17.02 -20.60 -0.42
C THR A 74 16.29 -19.28 -0.72
N TRP A 75 16.71 -18.21 -0.08
CA TRP A 75 16.13 -16.89 -0.33
C TRP A 75 17.19 -15.79 -0.37
N ARG A 76 16.82 -14.65 -0.95
CA ARG A 76 17.57 -13.41 -0.94
C ARG A 76 16.64 -12.22 -0.79
N THR A 77 17.15 -11.15 -0.24
CA THR A 77 16.48 -9.85 -0.27
C THR A 77 16.65 -9.25 -1.66
N ASP A 78 15.54 -8.94 -2.32
CA ASP A 78 15.52 -8.25 -3.62
C ASP A 78 15.29 -6.75 -3.43
N MET A 79 14.42 -6.38 -2.48
CA MET A 79 14.19 -4.99 -2.09
C MET A 79 14.22 -4.83 -0.58
N ASP A 80 14.92 -3.79 -0.13
CA ASP A 80 14.94 -3.24 1.22
C ASP A 80 14.95 -1.71 1.09
N THR A 81 13.78 -1.13 0.95
CA THR A 81 13.62 0.26 0.58
C THR A 81 12.44 0.91 1.32
N TRP A 82 11.94 1.98 0.80
CA TRP A 82 10.69 2.63 1.18
C TRP A 82 9.92 3.07 -0.06
N THR A 83 8.63 3.25 0.09
CA THR A 83 7.74 3.84 -0.92
C THR A 83 7.02 5.05 -0.34
N GLY A 84 6.62 5.99 -1.18
CA GLY A 84 5.71 7.07 -0.76
C GLY A 84 4.36 6.50 -0.36
N CYS A 85 3.72 7.15 0.60
CA CYS A 85 2.35 6.82 0.97
C CYS A 85 1.37 7.44 -0.04
N GLY A 86 0.33 6.69 -0.39
CA GLY A 86 -0.76 7.17 -1.25
C GLY A 86 -1.97 7.67 -0.45
N GLY A 87 -3.09 7.92 -1.18
CA GLY A 87 -4.33 8.39 -0.59
C GLY A 87 -4.15 9.76 0.06
N GLU A 88 -4.68 9.93 1.27
CA GLU A 88 -4.58 11.19 2.01
C GLU A 88 -3.15 11.66 2.29
N TYR A 89 -2.16 10.76 2.25
CA TYR A 89 -0.75 11.06 2.51
C TYR A 89 0.08 11.31 1.24
N GLU A 90 -0.51 11.26 0.04
CA GLU A 90 0.21 11.36 -1.23
C GLU A 90 1.09 12.61 -1.34
N TRP A 91 0.60 13.74 -0.80
CA TRP A 91 1.28 15.04 -0.82
C TRP A 91 2.08 15.34 0.45
N THR A 92 2.31 14.33 1.29
CA THR A 92 3.08 14.47 2.53
C THR A 92 4.48 13.86 2.37
N ARG A 93 5.31 13.98 3.40
CA ARG A 93 6.62 13.30 3.49
C ARG A 93 6.51 11.87 4.03
N ALA A 94 5.27 11.39 4.23
CA ALA A 94 5.03 10.06 4.74
C ALA A 94 5.54 8.98 3.78
N LYS A 95 6.20 7.98 4.35
CA LYS A 95 6.78 6.84 3.65
C LYS A 95 6.41 5.55 4.37
N ALA A 96 6.33 4.47 3.62
CA ALA A 96 6.20 3.12 4.16
C ALA A 96 7.47 2.32 3.88
N ALA A 97 7.96 1.58 4.86
CA ALA A 97 9.04 0.61 4.63
C ALA A 97 8.51 -0.48 3.69
N TYR A 98 9.33 -0.90 2.72
CA TYR A 98 8.97 -1.92 1.74
C TYR A 98 10.09 -2.93 1.56
N PHE A 99 9.71 -4.21 1.61
CA PHE A 99 10.61 -5.34 1.45
C PHE A 99 10.08 -6.32 0.41
N MET A 100 11.01 -6.93 -0.33
CA MET A 100 10.73 -8.07 -1.20
C MET A 100 11.81 -9.13 -0.98
N ILE A 101 11.36 -10.32 -0.61
CA ILE A 101 12.15 -11.52 -0.50
C ILE A 101 11.79 -12.41 -1.69
N VAL A 102 12.80 -12.90 -2.40
CA VAL A 102 12.65 -13.84 -3.51
C VAL A 102 13.29 -15.16 -3.14
N PHE A 103 12.55 -16.25 -3.31
CA PHE A 103 13.04 -17.59 -3.07
C PHE A 103 13.62 -18.20 -4.38
N SER A 104 14.50 -19.18 -4.24
CA SER A 104 15.17 -19.85 -5.37
C SER A 104 14.25 -20.77 -6.20
N GLY A 105 13.04 -21.03 -5.71
CA GLY A 105 12.05 -21.87 -6.38
C GLY A 105 10.66 -21.69 -5.77
N PRO A 106 9.68 -22.44 -6.23
CA PRO A 106 8.32 -22.39 -5.72
C PRO A 106 8.17 -23.08 -4.36
N ILE A 107 7.12 -22.71 -3.63
CA ILE A 107 6.60 -23.50 -2.51
C ILE A 107 5.67 -24.56 -3.11
N PRO A 108 5.91 -25.87 -2.89
CA PRO A 108 5.03 -26.93 -3.40
C PRO A 108 3.61 -26.86 -2.83
N ASP A 109 2.63 -27.33 -3.60
CA ASP A 109 1.21 -27.30 -3.22
C ASP A 109 0.94 -27.98 -1.86
N ASP A 110 1.63 -29.10 -1.58
CA ASP A 110 1.50 -29.84 -0.33
C ASP A 110 2.09 -29.09 0.89
N LYS A 111 2.90 -28.05 0.65
CA LYS A 111 3.49 -27.18 1.67
C LYS A 111 2.82 -25.79 1.74
N TRP A 112 2.01 -25.44 0.74
CA TRP A 112 1.47 -24.09 0.59
C TRP A 112 0.67 -23.63 1.81
N LEU A 113 -0.30 -24.42 2.28
CA LEU A 113 -1.13 -24.03 3.43
C LEU A 113 -0.31 -23.84 4.71
N GLN A 114 0.75 -24.64 4.89
CA GLN A 114 1.64 -24.50 6.03
C GLN A 114 2.50 -23.23 5.92
N ALA A 115 2.95 -22.89 4.73
CA ALA A 115 3.66 -21.62 4.49
C ALA A 115 2.74 -20.41 4.74
N VAL A 116 1.49 -20.45 4.28
CA VAL A 116 0.48 -19.43 4.57
C VAL A 116 0.26 -19.27 6.08
N GLN A 117 0.21 -20.38 6.84
CA GLN A 117 0.04 -20.31 8.29
C GLN A 117 1.26 -19.68 8.97
N ILE A 118 2.49 -20.02 8.54
CA ILE A 118 3.72 -19.37 9.03
C ILE A 118 3.66 -17.85 8.82
N VAL A 119 3.26 -17.41 7.62
CA VAL A 119 3.15 -15.98 7.35
C VAL A 119 2.08 -15.36 8.25
N LYS A 120 0.89 -15.95 8.31
CA LYS A 120 -0.21 -15.47 9.14
C LYS A 120 0.21 -15.21 10.58
N ASP A 121 0.83 -16.22 11.21
CA ASP A 121 1.23 -16.13 12.62
C ASP A 121 2.31 -15.06 12.84
N GLY A 122 3.23 -14.91 11.88
CA GLY A 122 4.32 -13.96 12.00
C GLY A 122 3.91 -12.50 11.75
N VAL A 123 2.82 -12.26 10.99
CA VAL A 123 2.39 -10.89 10.64
C VAL A 123 1.32 -10.33 11.57
N GLU A 124 0.73 -11.15 12.42
CA GLU A 124 -0.32 -10.74 13.36
C GLU A 124 0.17 -9.63 14.31
N GLN A 125 1.43 -9.67 14.74
CA GLN A 125 2.05 -8.65 15.58
C GLN A 125 2.09 -7.24 14.93
N PHE A 126 1.95 -7.15 13.60
CA PHE A 126 1.85 -5.89 12.85
C PHE A 126 0.40 -5.46 12.62
N GLY A 127 -0.56 -6.16 13.21
CA GLY A 127 -1.99 -5.90 13.01
C GLY A 127 -2.49 -6.28 11.62
N ALA A 128 -1.75 -7.09 10.86
CA ALA A 128 -2.14 -7.62 9.55
C ALA A 128 -3.08 -8.83 9.70
N THR A 129 -4.27 -8.58 10.23
CA THR A 129 -5.28 -9.62 10.54
C THR A 129 -6.30 -9.85 9.43
N GLY A 130 -6.42 -8.92 8.47
CA GLY A 130 -7.24 -9.10 7.27
C GLY A 130 -6.56 -10.11 6.34
N PHE A 131 -7.30 -11.08 5.83
CA PHE A 131 -6.78 -12.13 4.93
C PHE A 131 -7.57 -12.17 3.65
N GLY A 132 -6.87 -12.30 2.51
CA GLY A 132 -7.51 -12.52 1.22
C GLY A 132 -6.70 -13.43 0.30
N VAL A 133 -7.41 -14.10 -0.58
CA VAL A 133 -6.83 -15.00 -1.59
C VAL A 133 -7.00 -14.33 -2.96
N MET A 134 -5.89 -14.03 -3.63
CA MET A 134 -5.89 -13.46 -4.98
C MET A 134 -5.85 -14.55 -6.05
N LYS A 135 -5.11 -15.65 -5.77
CA LYS A 135 -5.05 -16.82 -6.63
C LYS A 135 -5.01 -18.10 -5.80
N ASN A 136 -5.65 -19.14 -6.30
CA ASN A 136 -5.59 -20.48 -5.73
C ASN A 136 -5.77 -21.51 -6.83
N LYS A 137 -4.71 -21.78 -7.59
CA LYS A 137 -4.66 -22.79 -8.67
C LYS A 137 -3.47 -23.72 -8.41
N PRO A 138 -3.48 -24.96 -8.92
CA PRO A 138 -2.31 -25.84 -8.83
C PRO A 138 -1.03 -25.13 -9.26
N ALA A 139 -0.02 -25.14 -8.41
CA ALA A 139 1.28 -24.49 -8.58
C ALA A 139 1.24 -22.96 -8.83
N ASP A 140 0.11 -22.28 -8.58
CA ASP A 140 -0.03 -20.81 -8.73
C ASP A 140 -0.95 -20.26 -7.63
N HIS A 141 -0.34 -19.84 -6.52
CA HIS A 141 -1.05 -19.30 -5.36
C HIS A 141 -0.58 -17.89 -5.04
N ASP A 142 -1.50 -17.07 -4.52
CA ASP A 142 -1.24 -15.72 -4.07
C ASP A 142 -2.23 -15.33 -2.98
N VAL A 143 -1.69 -14.91 -1.84
CA VAL A 143 -2.48 -14.46 -0.68
C VAL A 143 -1.91 -13.15 -0.14
N TYR A 144 -2.77 -12.37 0.53
CA TYR A 144 -2.34 -11.18 1.25
C TYR A 144 -2.92 -11.15 2.67
N PHE A 145 -2.21 -10.44 3.53
CA PHE A 145 -2.62 -10.08 4.88
C PHE A 145 -2.54 -8.56 4.98
N ALA A 146 -3.62 -7.93 5.43
CA ALA A 146 -3.72 -6.48 5.50
C ALA A 146 -4.07 -6.01 6.91
N GLY A 147 -3.56 -4.84 7.25
CA GLY A 147 -3.82 -4.15 8.51
C GLY A 147 -4.17 -2.68 8.29
N HIS A 148 -4.36 -1.96 9.38
CA HIS A 148 -4.63 -0.54 9.33
C HIS A 148 -3.44 0.27 8.82
N GLY A 149 -3.71 1.43 8.20
CA GLY A 149 -2.68 2.38 7.79
C GLY A 149 -1.81 1.94 6.63
N GLY A 150 -2.22 0.94 5.84
CA GLY A 150 -1.48 0.44 4.68
C GLY A 150 -0.52 -0.69 4.98
N VAL A 151 -0.57 -1.28 6.20
CA VAL A 151 0.18 -2.52 6.50
C VAL A 151 -0.28 -3.61 5.55
N GLU A 152 0.66 -4.22 4.84
CA GLU A 152 0.39 -5.33 3.94
C GLU A 152 1.55 -6.32 3.90
N PHE A 153 1.21 -7.60 3.91
CA PHE A 153 2.13 -8.70 3.59
C PHE A 153 1.51 -9.56 2.50
N LYS A 154 2.30 -9.96 1.52
CA LYS A 154 1.86 -10.90 0.47
C LYS A 154 2.81 -12.08 0.40
N CYS A 155 2.24 -13.25 0.17
CA CYS A 155 2.99 -14.45 -0.12
C CYS A 155 2.43 -15.08 -1.38
N SER A 156 3.29 -15.30 -2.36
CA SER A 156 2.90 -15.92 -3.62
C SER A 156 3.89 -16.99 -4.05
N THR A 157 3.44 -17.91 -4.89
CA THR A 157 4.27 -18.96 -5.48
C THR A 157 3.77 -19.31 -6.87
N GLN A 158 4.69 -19.47 -7.83
CA GLN A 158 4.46 -19.98 -9.17
C GLN A 158 5.76 -20.59 -9.70
N LYS A 159 6.60 -19.84 -10.43
CA LYS A 159 7.96 -20.27 -10.84
C LYS A 159 8.95 -20.16 -9.70
N ALA A 160 8.75 -19.18 -8.85
CA ALA A 160 9.46 -18.95 -7.61
C ALA A 160 8.47 -18.37 -6.61
N ALA A 161 8.75 -18.53 -5.32
CA ALA A 161 7.98 -17.88 -4.28
C ALA A 161 8.49 -16.47 -4.02
N VAL A 162 7.60 -15.58 -3.61
CA VAL A 162 7.89 -14.19 -3.25
C VAL A 162 7.14 -13.85 -1.97
N LEU A 163 7.82 -13.20 -1.03
CA LEU A 163 7.24 -12.61 0.15
C LEU A 163 7.49 -11.09 0.10
N THR A 164 6.44 -10.28 0.14
CA THR A 164 6.56 -8.83 0.28
C THR A 164 6.00 -8.37 1.61
N ALA A 165 6.49 -7.23 2.08
CA ALA A 165 6.00 -6.57 3.29
C ALA A 165 6.04 -5.06 3.10
N GLN A 166 4.96 -4.40 3.52
CA GLN A 166 4.83 -2.95 3.56
C GLN A 166 4.36 -2.52 4.94
N SER A 167 5.04 -1.54 5.53
CA SER A 167 4.61 -0.94 6.80
C SER A 167 3.46 0.04 6.62
N ASP A 168 2.85 0.45 7.72
CA ASP A 168 2.05 1.66 7.74
C ASP A 168 2.92 2.90 7.45
N CYS A 169 2.25 4.02 7.18
CA CYS A 169 2.89 5.29 6.87
C CYS A 169 3.59 5.88 8.09
N ARG A 170 4.82 6.33 7.90
CA ARG A 170 5.72 6.90 8.92
C ARG A 170 6.44 8.14 8.38
N ILE A 171 6.88 8.99 9.28
CA ILE A 171 7.80 10.09 8.96
C ILE A 171 9.23 9.64 9.29
N SER A 172 10.19 9.94 8.40
CA SER A 172 11.61 9.69 8.67
C SER A 172 12.12 10.62 9.77
N ARG A 173 13.12 10.17 10.55
CA ARG A 173 13.81 11.02 11.54
C ARG A 173 14.37 12.28 10.91
N THR A 174 14.85 12.20 9.69
CA THR A 174 15.42 13.35 8.96
C THR A 174 14.36 14.36 8.52
N ASP A 175 13.10 13.93 8.38
CA ASP A 175 11.97 14.75 7.97
C ASP A 175 11.22 15.37 9.17
N THR A 176 11.65 15.04 10.39
CA THR A 176 11.10 15.65 11.61
C THR A 176 11.77 17.01 11.81
N PRO A 177 11.01 18.11 12.00
CA PRO A 177 11.61 19.40 12.32
C PRO A 177 12.49 19.27 13.55
N LYS A 178 13.74 19.74 13.44
CA LYS A 178 14.62 19.82 14.61
C LYS A 178 13.95 20.74 15.65
N PRO A 179 13.85 20.34 16.93
CA PRO A 179 13.35 21.25 17.97
C PRO A 179 14.10 22.56 17.88
N SER A 180 13.36 23.69 17.81
CA SER A 180 13.99 24.99 17.93
C SER A 180 14.70 25.04 19.27
N PRO A 181 15.96 25.57 19.36
CA PRO A 181 16.58 25.76 20.63
C PRO A 181 15.69 26.70 21.47
N THR A 182 15.28 26.21 22.62
CA THR A 182 14.55 27.05 23.60
C THR A 182 15.45 28.21 24.00
N PRO A 183 14.95 29.47 24.00
CA PRO A 183 15.73 30.64 24.37
C PRO A 183 16.20 30.60 25.81
#